data_de8680f7e30b1be5cc87bf89be9d4b86
#
_entry.id   de8680f7e30b1be5cc87bf89be9d4b86
#
_cell.length_a   1.000
_cell.length_b   1.000
_cell.length_c   1.000
_cell.angle_alpha   90.00
_cell.angle_beta   90.00
_cell.angle_gamma   90.00
#
_symmetry.space_group_name_H-M   'P 1'
#
loop_
_entity.id
_entity.type
_entity.pdbx_description
1 polymer ?
#
loop_
_entity_poly.entity_id
_entity_poly.type
_entity_poly.pdbx_seq_one_letter_code
_entity_poly.pdbx_strand_id
1 'polypeptide(L)'
;MFGDMMGDMEERQKEMREKLSGITVEGSASGGAVKVTANANRELTDIKIDREQLDWEDVEMVQDLVLAAVNDALAKAAAKEAEETQNMVKDMLPPGMGDLGNLFG
;
A
#
# COMPACT_ATOMS: atom_id res chain seq x y z
N MET A 1 3.86 20.28 -28.42
CA MET A 1 5.08 19.71 -27.87
C MET A 1 5.06 19.58 -26.36
N PHE A 2 4.80 20.66 -25.62
CA PHE A 2 4.61 20.53 -24.18
C PHE A 2 3.36 19.73 -23.81
N GLY A 3 2.32 19.78 -24.65
CA GLY A 3 1.11 19.00 -24.41
C GLY A 3 1.30 17.49 -24.50
N ASP A 4 2.20 17.03 -25.39
CA ASP A 4 2.50 15.61 -25.53
C ASP A 4 3.29 15.06 -24.33
N MET A 5 4.17 15.89 -23.76
CA MET A 5 4.93 15.51 -22.56
C MET A 5 4.01 15.40 -21.34
N MET A 6 3.03 16.30 -21.21
CA MET A 6 2.06 16.26 -20.15
C MET A 6 1.12 15.05 -20.27
N GLY A 7 0.73 14.71 -21.51
CA GLY A 7 -0.07 13.52 -21.78
C GLY A 7 0.65 12.24 -21.42
N ASP A 8 1.96 12.14 -21.73
CA ASP A 8 2.79 10.98 -21.37
C ASP A 8 2.94 10.85 -19.86
N MET A 9 3.08 11.96 -19.14
CA MET A 9 3.16 11.94 -17.68
C MET A 9 1.85 11.49 -17.05
N GLU A 10 0.72 11.94 -17.57
CA GLU A 10 -0.59 11.51 -17.09
C GLU A 10 -0.83 10.01 -17.33
N GLU A 11 -0.43 9.49 -18.49
CA GLU A 11 -0.50 8.07 -18.79
C GLU A 11 0.35 7.24 -17.84
N ARG A 12 1.57 7.68 -17.57
CA ARG A 12 2.48 7.00 -16.65
C ARG A 12 1.92 6.99 -15.24
N GLN A 13 1.33 8.10 -14.79
CA GLN A 13 0.70 8.16 -13.48
C GLN A 13 -0.50 7.24 -13.41
N LYS A 14 -1.30 7.16 -14.47
CA LYS A 14 -2.43 6.26 -14.55
C LYS A 14 -2.00 4.81 -14.50
N GLU A 15 -0.99 4.43 -15.29
CA GLU A 15 -0.44 3.08 -15.30
C GLU A 15 0.12 2.69 -13.93
N MET A 16 0.83 3.62 -13.28
CA MET A 16 1.36 3.42 -11.94
C MET A 16 0.24 3.18 -10.94
N ARG A 17 -0.81 3.99 -11.00
CA ARG A 17 -1.96 3.84 -10.11
C ARG A 17 -2.67 2.51 -10.32
N GLU A 18 -2.84 2.09 -11.57
CA GLU A 18 -3.43 0.80 -11.90
C GLU A 18 -2.56 -0.36 -11.40
N LYS A 19 -1.25 -0.25 -11.56
CA LYS A 19 -0.31 -1.26 -11.05
C LYS A 19 -0.39 -1.36 -9.53
N LEU A 20 -0.36 -0.22 -8.83
CA LEU A 20 -0.40 -0.18 -7.37
C LEU A 20 -1.74 -0.68 -6.82
N SER A 21 -2.83 -0.45 -7.56
CA SER A 21 -4.15 -0.94 -7.13
C SER A 21 -4.26 -2.46 -7.14
N GLY A 22 -3.44 -3.13 -7.96
CA GLY A 22 -3.38 -4.60 -8.01
C GLY A 22 -2.47 -5.23 -6.96
N ILE A 23 -1.70 -4.43 -6.24
CA ILE A 23 -0.79 -4.92 -5.19
C ILE A 23 -1.49 -4.76 -3.85
N THR A 24 -1.74 -5.89 -3.17
CA THR A 24 -2.49 -5.88 -1.91
C THR A 24 -1.60 -6.22 -0.73
N VAL A 25 -1.95 -5.66 0.42
CA VAL A 25 -1.33 -5.93 1.71
C VAL A 25 -2.42 -6.18 2.73
N GLU A 26 -2.08 -6.88 3.81
CA GLU A 26 -3.03 -7.18 4.89
C GLU A 26 -2.51 -6.67 6.22
N GLY A 27 -3.36 -5.92 6.92
CA GLY A 27 -3.14 -5.54 8.30
C GLY A 27 -4.05 -6.35 9.20
N SER A 28 -3.65 -6.56 10.44
CA SER A 28 -4.44 -7.33 11.38
C SER A 28 -4.26 -6.83 12.81
N ALA A 29 -5.20 -7.21 13.66
CA ALA A 29 -5.17 -6.93 15.09
C ALA A 29 -5.74 -8.14 15.85
N SER A 30 -5.31 -8.29 17.11
CA SER A 30 -5.77 -9.36 18.01
C SER A 30 -5.65 -10.76 17.41
N GLY A 31 -4.45 -11.09 16.87
CA GLY A 31 -4.18 -12.42 16.34
C GLY A 31 -5.00 -12.78 15.09
N GLY A 32 -5.48 -11.78 14.37
CA GLY A 32 -6.28 -11.98 13.17
C GLY A 32 -7.79 -11.90 13.37
N ALA A 33 -8.24 -11.52 14.57
CA ALA A 33 -9.67 -11.31 14.83
C ALA A 33 -10.24 -10.19 13.95
N VAL A 34 -9.41 -9.19 13.62
CA VAL A 34 -9.74 -8.16 12.66
C VAL A 34 -8.66 -8.17 11.60
N LYS A 35 -9.06 -8.27 10.34
CA LYS A 35 -8.16 -8.23 9.18
C LYS A 35 -8.62 -7.17 8.21
N VAL A 36 -7.70 -6.34 7.75
CA VAL A 36 -7.97 -5.27 6.81
C VAL A 36 -7.08 -5.46 5.59
N THR A 37 -7.67 -5.43 4.41
CA THR A 37 -6.91 -5.48 3.16
C THR A 37 -6.85 -4.08 2.56
N ALA A 38 -5.67 -3.69 2.10
CA ALA A 38 -5.44 -2.42 1.43
C ALA A 38 -4.62 -2.67 0.16
N ASN A 39 -4.66 -1.74 -0.78
CA ASN A 39 -3.77 -1.78 -1.93
C ASN A 39 -2.61 -0.80 -1.74
N ALA A 40 -1.63 -0.84 -2.64
CA ALA A 40 -0.46 0.01 -2.56
C ALA A 40 -0.75 1.50 -2.85
N ASN A 41 -1.96 1.85 -3.28
CA ASN A 41 -2.46 3.23 -3.35
C ASN A 41 -3.00 3.72 -2.02
N ARG A 42 -2.87 2.93 -0.96
CA ARG A 42 -3.37 3.25 0.39
C ARG A 42 -4.89 3.37 0.45
N GLU A 43 -5.55 2.52 -0.32
CA GLU A 43 -7.01 2.40 -0.29
C GLU A 43 -7.39 1.11 0.42
N LEU A 44 -8.34 1.18 1.33
CA LEU A 44 -8.88 -0.01 1.98
C LEU A 44 -9.85 -0.70 1.01
N THR A 45 -9.69 -2.00 0.85
CA THR A 45 -10.50 -2.78 -0.09
C THR A 45 -11.41 -3.79 0.60
N ASP A 46 -11.07 -4.21 1.84
CA ASP A 46 -11.87 -5.17 2.57
C ASP A 46 -11.59 -5.09 4.07
N ILE A 47 -12.59 -5.40 4.87
CA ILE A 47 -12.46 -5.55 6.33
C ILE A 47 -13.18 -6.83 6.72
N LYS A 48 -12.47 -7.74 7.40
CA LYS A 48 -13.02 -8.98 7.94
C LYS A 48 -12.92 -8.97 9.46
N ILE A 49 -14.02 -9.24 10.10
CA ILE A 49 -14.10 -9.29 11.56
C ILE A 49 -14.61 -10.66 11.94
N ASP A 50 -13.83 -11.39 12.77
CA ASP A 50 -14.22 -12.69 13.28
C ASP A 50 -15.10 -12.48 14.52
N ARG A 51 -16.38 -12.68 14.35
CA ARG A 51 -17.38 -12.47 15.41
C ARG A 51 -17.16 -13.34 16.63
N GLU A 52 -16.63 -14.53 16.44
CA GLU A 52 -16.45 -15.49 17.53
C GLU A 52 -15.30 -15.12 18.46
N GLN A 53 -14.32 -14.36 17.94
CA GLN A 53 -13.15 -13.96 18.71
C GLN A 53 -13.32 -12.62 19.44
N LEU A 54 -14.42 -11.90 19.22
CA LEU A 54 -14.63 -10.58 19.77
C LEU A 54 -15.86 -10.54 20.68
N ASP A 55 -15.75 -9.74 21.76
CA ASP A 55 -16.86 -9.41 22.62
C ASP A 55 -17.57 -8.18 22.05
N TRP A 56 -18.69 -8.39 21.38
CA TRP A 56 -19.47 -7.32 20.75
C TRP A 56 -20.16 -6.40 21.76
N GLU A 57 -20.23 -6.79 23.04
CA GLU A 57 -20.73 -5.92 24.09
C GLU A 57 -19.71 -4.84 24.46
N ASP A 58 -18.42 -5.12 24.21
CA ASP A 58 -17.34 -4.15 24.41
C ASP A 58 -17.05 -3.43 23.09
N VAL A 59 -17.89 -2.45 22.77
CA VAL A 59 -17.80 -1.70 21.52
C VAL A 59 -16.48 -0.94 21.40
N GLU A 60 -15.98 -0.37 22.50
CA GLU A 60 -14.71 0.36 22.49
C GLU A 60 -13.54 -0.53 22.10
N MET A 61 -13.52 -1.77 22.61
CA MET A 61 -12.50 -2.74 22.26
C MET A 61 -12.54 -3.05 20.77
N VAL A 62 -13.74 -3.28 20.21
CA VAL A 62 -13.90 -3.57 18.78
C VAL A 62 -13.43 -2.40 17.94
N GLN A 63 -13.78 -1.17 18.31
CA GLN A 63 -13.34 0.04 17.62
C GLN A 63 -11.81 0.17 17.63
N ASP A 64 -11.18 -0.06 18.77
CA ASP A 64 -9.72 0.03 18.90
C ASP A 64 -9.01 -1.03 18.04
N LEU A 65 -9.56 -2.24 17.98
CA LEU A 65 -8.99 -3.31 17.15
C LEU A 65 -9.13 -3.01 15.66
N VAL A 66 -10.26 -2.48 15.23
CA VAL A 66 -10.45 -2.06 13.84
C VAL A 66 -9.47 -0.95 13.49
N LEU A 67 -9.34 0.04 14.36
CA LEU A 67 -8.39 1.15 14.14
C LEU A 67 -6.95 0.63 14.03
N ALA A 68 -6.55 -0.28 14.91
CA ALA A 68 -5.20 -0.86 14.88
C ALA A 68 -4.96 -1.65 13.59
N ALA A 69 -5.93 -2.45 13.15
CA ALA A 69 -5.82 -3.24 11.91
C ALA A 69 -5.76 -2.32 10.68
N VAL A 70 -6.55 -1.26 10.64
CA VAL A 70 -6.53 -0.26 9.56
C VAL A 70 -5.16 0.42 9.49
N ASN A 71 -4.65 0.89 10.62
CA ASN A 71 -3.36 1.55 10.66
C ASN A 71 -2.21 0.61 10.26
N ASP A 72 -2.29 -0.66 10.65
CA ASP A 72 -1.31 -1.67 10.24
C ASP A 72 -1.34 -1.87 8.71
N ALA A 73 -2.54 -1.99 8.12
CA ALA A 73 -2.70 -2.13 6.69
C ALA A 73 -2.18 -0.91 5.93
N LEU A 74 -2.50 0.31 6.40
CA LEU A 74 -2.06 1.55 5.77
C LEU A 74 -0.54 1.71 5.84
N ALA A 75 0.09 1.34 6.95
CA ALA A 75 1.54 1.38 7.08
C ALA A 75 2.22 0.43 6.09
N LYS A 76 1.69 -0.78 5.95
CA LYS A 76 2.20 -1.77 4.99
C LYS A 76 1.97 -1.31 3.55
N ALA A 77 0.83 -0.69 3.27
CA ALA A 77 0.52 -0.15 1.95
C ALA A 77 1.50 0.97 1.57
N ALA A 78 1.79 1.87 2.51
CA ALA A 78 2.74 2.96 2.29
C ALA A 78 4.15 2.42 2.02
N ALA A 79 4.58 1.40 2.76
CA ALA A 79 5.88 0.75 2.54
C ALA A 79 5.94 0.09 1.16
N LYS A 80 4.87 -0.54 0.73
CA LYS A 80 4.79 -1.19 -0.57
C LYS A 80 4.80 -0.17 -1.72
N GLU A 81 4.09 0.93 -1.56
CA GLU A 81 4.12 2.03 -2.52
C GLU A 81 5.54 2.58 -2.70
N ALA A 82 6.24 2.80 -1.59
CA ALA A 82 7.62 3.30 -1.62
C ALA A 82 8.55 2.30 -2.31
N GLU A 83 8.41 1.01 -2.03
CA GLU A 83 9.20 -0.05 -2.66
C GLU A 83 8.99 -0.07 -4.18
N GLU A 84 7.72 -0.02 -4.62
CA GLU A 84 7.40 -0.02 -6.04
C GLU A 84 7.88 1.24 -6.76
N THR A 85 7.82 2.38 -6.09
CA THR A 85 8.34 3.64 -6.62
C THR A 85 9.86 3.57 -6.81
N GLN A 86 10.58 3.00 -5.85
CA GLN A 86 12.02 2.79 -5.97
C GLN A 86 12.36 1.84 -7.12
N ASN A 87 11.60 0.77 -7.28
CA ASN A 87 11.81 -0.19 -8.36
C ASN A 87 11.59 0.47 -9.74
N MET A 88 10.60 1.34 -9.86
CA MET A 88 10.38 2.09 -11.09
C MET A 88 11.54 3.02 -11.41
N VAL A 89 12.06 3.73 -10.41
CA VAL A 89 13.21 4.63 -10.60
C VAL A 89 14.43 3.83 -11.07
N LYS A 90 14.67 2.66 -10.49
CA LYS A 90 15.77 1.78 -10.92
C LYS A 90 15.61 1.33 -12.37
N ASP A 91 14.39 0.97 -12.76
CA ASP A 91 14.10 0.54 -14.13
C ASP A 91 14.27 1.66 -15.15
N MET A 92 14.14 2.91 -14.74
CA MET A 92 14.32 4.09 -15.58
C MET A 92 15.79 4.52 -15.72
N LEU A 93 16.67 3.99 -14.89
CA LEU A 93 18.10 4.34 -14.96
C LEU A 93 18.79 3.59 -16.09
N PRO A 94 19.73 4.24 -16.80
CA PRO A 94 20.53 3.56 -17.84
C PRO A 94 21.37 2.43 -17.25
N PRO A 95 21.73 1.42 -18.07
CA PRO A 95 22.61 0.35 -17.62
C PRO A 95 23.93 0.91 -17.05
N GLY A 96 24.33 0.46 -15.89
CA GLY A 96 25.54 0.91 -15.19
C GLY A 96 25.29 2.00 -14.15
N MET A 97 24.15 2.70 -14.20
CA MET A 97 23.79 3.70 -13.19
C MET A 97 22.98 3.12 -12.03
N GLY A 98 22.55 1.88 -12.16
CA GLY A 98 21.87 1.19 -11.07
C GLY A 98 22.73 1.00 -9.82
N ASP A 99 24.06 1.01 -9.98
CA ASP A 99 25.02 0.90 -8.88
C ASP A 99 25.06 2.15 -7.99
N LEU A 100 24.54 3.29 -8.48
CA LEU A 100 24.47 4.52 -7.68
C LEU A 100 23.58 4.35 -6.45
N GLY A 101 22.59 3.48 -6.52
CA GLY A 101 21.74 3.16 -5.38
C GLY A 101 22.51 2.52 -4.22
N ASN A 102 23.58 1.79 -4.51
CA ASN A 102 24.44 1.16 -3.52
C ASN A 102 25.36 2.16 -2.82
N LEU A 103 25.66 3.28 -3.47
CA LEU A 103 26.49 4.34 -2.88
C LEU A 103 25.74 5.17 -1.84
N PHE A 104 24.44 5.24 -1.96
CA PHE A 104 23.57 6.02 -1.05
C PHE A 104 22.79 5.14 -0.06
N GLY A 105 22.83 3.87 -0.26
CA GLY A 105 22.18 2.90 0.61
C GLY A 105 23.14 2.28 1.58
#